data_1835f8adfec942318235e914c0822182
#
_entry.id   1835f8adfec942318235e914c0822182
#
_cell.length_a   1.000
_cell.length_b   1.000
_cell.length_c   1.000
_cell.angle_alpha   90.00
_cell.angle_beta   90.00
_cell.angle_gamma   90.00
#
_symmetry.space_group_name_H-M   'P 1'
#
loop_
_entity.id
_entity.type
_entity.pdbx_description
1 polymer ?
#
loop_
_entity_poly.entity_id
_entity_poly.type
_entity_poly.pdbx_seq_one_letter_code
_entity_poly.pdbx_strand_id
1 'polypeptide(L)'
;MNNGLLLWVDDEIELLKAHILFLENKGYKVVMASNGADAIEQCSMQTFDLVLLDEQMPGLSGLETLQRIKEIQPATPIVMVTKSEEEDIMNQAIGAKIADYLIKPVNPNQILLSLKKNIHQKEIVTEVTQSGYQQSYQQIAMEIADCRSFDDWKEVYRKLVHWELELSSTDSNMVEM
;
A
#
# COMPACT_ATOMS: atom_id res chain seq x y z
N MET A 1 9.94 16.23 -9.69
CA MET A 1 8.72 15.60 -9.16
C MET A 1 9.16 14.47 -8.25
N ASN A 2 8.57 14.34 -7.07
CA ASN A 2 8.86 13.22 -6.15
C ASN A 2 7.78 12.15 -6.39
N ASN A 3 8.15 11.00 -6.96
CA ASN A 3 7.22 9.91 -7.29
C ASN A 3 7.03 8.91 -6.14
N GLY A 4 7.67 9.15 -5.00
CA GLY A 4 7.53 8.37 -3.77
C GLY A 4 8.84 8.08 -3.07
N LEU A 5 8.73 7.74 -1.78
CA LEU A 5 9.82 7.32 -0.90
C LEU A 5 9.78 5.80 -0.74
N LEU A 6 10.83 5.13 -1.18
CA LEU A 6 10.96 3.67 -1.17
C LEU A 6 11.95 3.24 -0.08
N LEU A 7 11.67 2.11 0.56
CA LEU A 7 12.65 1.36 1.32
C LEU A 7 13.06 0.13 0.52
N TRP A 8 14.34 -0.08 0.27
CA TRP A 8 14.85 -1.30 -0.36
C TRP A 8 15.73 -2.05 0.63
N VAL A 9 15.32 -3.25 0.96
CA VAL A 9 15.94 -4.13 1.95
C VAL A 9 16.52 -5.35 1.26
N ASP A 10 17.84 -5.51 1.29
CA ASP A 10 18.56 -6.57 0.62
C ASP A 10 19.97 -6.66 1.22
N ASP A 11 20.45 -7.84 1.61
CA ASP A 11 21.78 -7.99 2.22
C ASP A 11 22.91 -7.69 1.21
N GLU A 12 22.62 -7.81 -0.08
CA GLU A 12 23.51 -7.45 -1.19
C GLU A 12 23.18 -6.06 -1.78
N ILE A 13 22.54 -5.14 -1.04
CA ILE A 13 22.01 -3.85 -1.52
C ILE A 13 23.10 -2.99 -2.22
N GLU A 14 24.35 -3.11 -1.81
CA GLU A 14 25.48 -2.42 -2.43
C GLU A 14 25.70 -2.81 -3.91
N LEU A 15 25.31 -4.04 -4.30
CA LEU A 15 25.38 -4.53 -5.68
C LEU A 15 24.23 -4.00 -6.54
N LEU A 16 23.16 -3.49 -5.91
CA LEU A 16 21.95 -3.00 -6.58
C LEU A 16 22.00 -1.51 -6.92
N LYS A 17 23.15 -0.84 -6.77
CA LYS A 17 23.32 0.61 -7.03
C LYS A 17 22.83 1.05 -8.40
N ALA A 18 23.01 0.23 -9.43
CA ALA A 18 22.54 0.56 -10.79
C ALA A 18 20.99 0.60 -10.87
N HIS A 19 20.31 -0.29 -10.15
CA HIS A 19 18.85 -0.31 -10.04
C HIS A 19 18.33 0.88 -9.23
N ILE A 20 19.02 1.20 -8.13
CA ILE A 20 18.69 2.36 -7.28
C ILE A 20 18.82 3.65 -8.10
N LEU A 21 19.94 3.85 -8.78
CA LEU A 21 20.15 5.02 -9.64
C LEU A 21 19.09 5.11 -10.76
N PHE A 22 18.68 3.97 -11.34
CA PHE A 22 17.60 3.94 -12.32
C PHE A 22 16.27 4.46 -11.72
N LEU A 23 15.91 4.02 -10.51
CA LEU A 23 14.69 4.46 -9.83
C LEU A 23 14.77 5.94 -9.42
N GLU A 24 15.92 6.40 -8.95
CA GLU A 24 16.17 7.81 -8.62
C GLU A 24 16.03 8.71 -9.86
N ASN A 25 16.55 8.28 -11.01
CA ASN A 25 16.36 8.96 -12.29
C ASN A 25 14.89 8.98 -12.75
N LYS A 26 14.05 8.09 -12.22
CA LYS A 26 12.58 8.09 -12.42
C LYS A 26 11.83 8.91 -11.38
N GLY A 27 12.54 9.62 -10.48
CA GLY A 27 11.97 10.54 -9.50
C GLY A 27 11.57 9.89 -8.17
N TYR A 28 11.94 8.65 -7.91
CA TYR A 28 11.78 8.03 -6.61
C TYR A 28 12.94 8.37 -5.68
N LYS A 29 12.71 8.42 -4.38
CA LYS A 29 13.77 8.43 -3.38
C LYS A 29 13.90 7.03 -2.79
N VAL A 30 15.13 6.51 -2.68
CA VAL A 30 15.39 5.17 -2.18
C VAL A 30 16.21 5.24 -0.90
N VAL A 31 15.65 4.71 0.18
CA VAL A 31 16.37 4.42 1.44
C VAL A 31 16.80 2.97 1.37
N MET A 32 18.03 2.69 1.75
CA MET A 32 18.63 1.37 1.71
C MET A 32 18.72 0.78 3.12
N ALA A 33 18.42 -0.52 3.25
CA ALA A 33 18.70 -1.29 4.45
C ALA A 33 19.33 -2.62 4.05
N SER A 34 20.33 -3.08 4.80
CA SER A 34 21.05 -4.32 4.50
C SER A 34 20.55 -5.54 5.28
N ASN A 35 19.54 -5.37 6.11
CA ASN A 35 18.96 -6.43 6.94
C ASN A 35 17.55 -6.04 7.44
N GLY A 36 16.83 -7.03 7.96
CA GLY A 36 15.46 -6.82 8.45
C GLY A 36 15.35 -5.94 9.68
N ALA A 37 16.35 -5.95 10.58
CA ALA A 37 16.32 -5.12 11.80
C ALA A 37 16.40 -3.64 11.45
N ASP A 38 17.33 -3.25 10.58
CA ASP A 38 17.47 -1.88 10.09
C ASP A 38 16.19 -1.43 9.34
N ALA A 39 15.59 -2.32 8.55
CA ALA A 39 14.35 -2.04 7.84
C ALA A 39 13.19 -1.72 8.81
N ILE A 40 13.04 -2.49 9.88
CA ILE A 40 12.02 -2.27 10.93
C ILE A 40 12.28 -0.94 11.65
N GLU A 41 13.52 -0.63 11.97
CA GLU A 41 13.90 0.64 12.58
C GLU A 41 13.54 1.82 11.67
N GLN A 42 13.89 1.76 10.39
CA GLN A 42 13.51 2.79 9.40
C GLN A 42 11.99 2.98 9.29
N CYS A 43 11.22 1.88 9.27
CA CYS A 43 9.76 1.96 9.26
C CYS A 43 9.16 2.53 10.56
N SER A 44 9.88 2.43 11.67
CA SER A 44 9.47 3.06 12.94
C SER A 44 9.71 4.58 12.96
N MET A 45 10.68 5.06 12.17
CA MET A 45 11.07 6.48 12.12
C MET A 45 10.32 7.28 11.05
N GLN A 46 9.98 6.66 9.91
CA GLN A 46 9.32 7.33 8.79
C GLN A 46 8.42 6.37 8.00
N THR A 47 7.45 6.95 7.30
CA THR A 47 6.53 6.19 6.44
C THR A 47 7.07 6.08 5.02
N PHE A 48 6.97 4.90 4.42
CA PHE A 48 7.35 4.63 3.04
C PHE A 48 6.13 4.43 2.16
N ASP A 49 6.24 4.84 0.91
CA ASP A 49 5.19 4.61 -0.09
C ASP A 49 5.16 3.15 -0.56
N LEU A 50 6.34 2.48 -0.52
CA LEU A 50 6.47 1.06 -0.82
C LEU A 50 7.80 0.52 -0.26
N VAL A 51 7.80 -0.75 0.15
CA VAL A 51 8.99 -1.49 0.58
C VAL A 51 9.30 -2.59 -0.45
N LEU A 52 10.54 -2.61 -0.95
CA LEU A 52 11.13 -3.75 -1.69
C LEU A 52 11.91 -4.59 -0.68
N LEU A 53 11.62 -5.87 -0.57
CA LEU A 53 12.13 -6.72 0.51
C LEU A 53 12.65 -8.06 -0.02
N ASP A 54 13.92 -8.34 0.20
CA ASP A 54 14.47 -9.68 -0.06
C ASP A 54 14.02 -10.68 1.01
N GLU A 55 13.80 -11.92 0.59
CA GLU A 55 13.47 -13.03 1.50
C GLU A 55 14.70 -13.57 2.21
N GLN A 56 15.79 -13.76 1.48
CA GLN A 56 16.97 -14.44 1.97
C GLN A 56 17.98 -13.46 2.54
N MET A 57 17.84 -13.11 3.81
CA MET A 57 18.76 -12.22 4.52
C MET A 57 19.30 -12.85 5.80
N PRO A 58 20.53 -12.54 6.21
CA PRO A 58 21.05 -12.95 7.51
C PRO A 58 20.25 -12.35 8.68
N GLY A 59 19.99 -13.14 9.69
CA GLY A 59 19.24 -12.75 10.88
C GLY A 59 17.74 -12.92 10.71
N LEU A 60 16.97 -11.85 10.52
CA LEU A 60 15.54 -11.93 10.23
C LEU A 60 15.33 -12.22 8.74
N SER A 61 14.51 -13.23 8.44
CA SER A 61 14.06 -13.50 7.08
C SER A 61 13.17 -12.37 6.54
N GLY A 62 12.96 -12.33 5.22
CA GLY A 62 12.04 -11.39 4.62
C GLY A 62 10.61 -11.55 5.14
N LEU A 63 10.12 -12.77 5.33
CA LEU A 63 8.79 -13.02 5.87
C LEU A 63 8.63 -12.53 7.32
N GLU A 64 9.61 -12.77 8.19
CA GLU A 64 9.60 -12.24 9.56
C GLU A 64 9.65 -10.72 9.58
N THR A 65 10.47 -10.13 8.71
CA THR A 65 10.59 -8.68 8.54
C THR A 65 9.28 -8.07 8.05
N LEU A 66 8.65 -8.69 7.05
CA LEU A 66 7.35 -8.30 6.49
C LEU A 66 6.27 -8.24 7.59
N GLN A 67 6.15 -9.28 8.41
CA GLN A 67 5.16 -9.32 9.48
C GLN A 67 5.33 -8.15 10.44
N ARG A 68 6.56 -7.87 10.88
CA ARG A 68 6.86 -6.76 11.80
C ARG A 68 6.63 -5.39 11.16
N ILE A 69 6.98 -5.22 9.89
CA ILE A 69 6.70 -3.97 9.17
C ILE A 69 5.18 -3.76 9.05
N LYS A 70 4.41 -4.82 8.77
CA LYS A 70 2.94 -4.74 8.71
C LYS A 70 2.27 -4.41 10.05
N GLU A 71 2.86 -4.78 11.17
CA GLU A 71 2.41 -4.36 12.50
C GLU A 71 2.59 -2.85 12.73
N ILE A 72 3.69 -2.26 12.20
CA ILE A 72 4.02 -0.83 12.35
C ILE A 72 3.29 0.00 11.29
N GLN A 73 3.29 -0.46 10.04
CA GLN A 73 2.74 0.23 8.86
C GLN A 73 1.83 -0.71 8.06
N PRO A 74 0.61 -1.02 8.50
CA PRO A 74 -0.29 -1.99 7.87
C PRO A 74 -0.62 -1.64 6.41
N ALA A 75 -0.73 -0.34 6.10
CA ALA A 75 -1.13 0.16 4.79
C ALA A 75 0.02 0.30 3.78
N THR A 76 1.30 0.14 4.20
CA THR A 76 2.44 0.25 3.30
C THR A 76 2.54 -1.00 2.43
N PRO A 77 2.49 -0.88 1.09
CA PRO A 77 2.64 -2.01 0.20
C PRO A 77 4.07 -2.58 0.29
N ILE A 78 4.17 -3.90 0.36
CA ILE A 78 5.45 -4.61 0.40
C ILE A 78 5.54 -5.52 -0.82
N VAL A 79 6.62 -5.40 -1.58
CA VAL A 79 6.95 -6.22 -2.74
C VAL A 79 8.12 -7.10 -2.36
N MET A 80 7.92 -8.43 -2.41
CA MET A 80 9.00 -9.39 -2.19
C MET A 80 9.86 -9.50 -3.44
N VAL A 81 11.19 -9.45 -3.27
CA VAL A 81 12.17 -9.57 -4.37
C VAL A 81 13.18 -10.65 -4.00
N THR A 82 13.01 -11.88 -4.47
CA THR A 82 13.75 -13.03 -3.97
C THR A 82 14.29 -13.95 -5.08
N LYS A 83 15.29 -14.73 -4.76
CA LYS A 83 15.85 -15.78 -5.64
C LYS A 83 15.02 -17.08 -5.61
N SER A 84 14.12 -17.23 -4.63
CA SER A 84 13.36 -18.48 -4.44
C SER A 84 12.04 -18.44 -5.21
N GLU A 85 11.77 -19.54 -5.91
CA GLU A 85 10.47 -19.86 -6.52
C GLU A 85 9.70 -20.90 -5.68
N GLU A 86 10.09 -21.08 -4.41
CA GLU A 86 9.47 -22.05 -3.54
C GLU A 86 8.01 -21.68 -3.28
N GLU A 87 7.12 -22.60 -3.62
CA GLU A 87 5.66 -22.40 -3.51
C GLU A 87 5.22 -22.09 -2.08
N ASP A 88 5.88 -22.69 -1.08
CA ASP A 88 5.58 -22.47 0.33
C ASP A 88 5.89 -21.06 0.79
N ILE A 89 7.01 -20.47 0.34
CA ILE A 89 7.39 -19.08 0.64
C ILE A 89 6.41 -18.13 -0.04
N MET A 90 6.06 -18.39 -1.30
CA MET A 90 5.09 -17.59 -2.04
C MET A 90 3.72 -17.61 -1.36
N ASN A 91 3.24 -18.79 -0.93
CA ASN A 91 1.95 -18.92 -0.25
C ASN A 91 1.94 -18.21 1.11
N GLN A 92 3.02 -18.27 1.88
CA GLN A 92 3.15 -17.52 3.14
C GLN A 92 3.19 -16.02 2.91
N ALA A 93 3.90 -15.55 1.90
CA ALA A 93 3.98 -14.15 1.53
C ALA A 93 2.60 -13.61 1.08
N ILE A 94 1.86 -14.38 0.27
CA ILE A 94 0.48 -14.05 -0.12
C ILE A 94 -0.43 -14.01 1.11
N GLY A 95 -0.33 -14.99 2.01
CA GLY A 95 -1.07 -14.99 3.28
C GLY A 95 -0.75 -13.80 4.19
N ALA A 96 0.46 -13.25 4.10
CA ALA A 96 0.89 -12.05 4.79
C ALA A 96 0.52 -10.73 4.05
N LYS A 97 -0.31 -10.81 3.01
CA LYS A 97 -0.82 -9.66 2.23
C LYS A 97 0.28 -8.82 1.58
N ILE A 98 1.19 -9.46 0.84
CA ILE A 98 2.14 -8.74 -0.01
C ILE A 98 1.41 -8.06 -1.18
N ALA A 99 2.00 -6.97 -1.68
CA ALA A 99 1.47 -6.24 -2.83
C ALA A 99 1.88 -6.87 -4.16
N ASP A 100 3.10 -7.46 -4.22
CA ASP A 100 3.63 -8.10 -5.42
C ASP A 100 4.82 -9.03 -5.07
N TYR A 101 5.20 -9.89 -6.01
CA TYR A 101 6.30 -10.85 -5.86
C TYR A 101 7.17 -10.84 -7.12
N LEU A 102 8.46 -10.54 -6.98
CA LEU A 102 9.42 -10.48 -8.07
C LEU A 102 10.55 -11.48 -7.85
N ILE A 103 10.94 -12.19 -8.90
CA ILE A 103 11.97 -13.22 -8.86
C ILE A 103 13.28 -12.67 -9.42
N LYS A 104 14.38 -12.80 -8.68
CA LYS A 104 15.73 -12.41 -9.12
C LYS A 104 16.25 -13.37 -10.20
N PRO A 105 16.91 -12.89 -11.26
CA PRO A 105 17.36 -11.51 -11.47
C PRO A 105 16.23 -10.59 -11.96
N VAL A 106 16.03 -9.45 -11.28
CA VAL A 106 14.94 -8.53 -11.58
C VAL A 106 15.43 -7.43 -12.53
N ASN A 107 14.68 -7.23 -13.62
CA ASN A 107 14.91 -6.11 -14.51
C ASN A 107 14.40 -4.81 -13.86
N PRO A 108 15.14 -3.68 -13.92
CA PRO A 108 14.70 -2.40 -13.35
C PRO A 108 13.31 -1.95 -13.84
N ASN A 109 12.93 -2.28 -15.08
CA ASN A 109 11.60 -1.96 -15.60
C ASN A 109 10.48 -2.79 -14.96
N GLN A 110 10.75 -4.03 -14.53
CA GLN A 110 9.77 -4.84 -13.79
C GLN A 110 9.51 -4.22 -12.42
N ILE A 111 10.57 -3.79 -11.73
CA ILE A 111 10.45 -3.05 -10.47
C ILE A 111 9.62 -1.79 -10.69
N LEU A 112 9.96 -0.97 -11.68
CA LEU A 112 9.24 0.26 -11.99
C LEU A 112 7.75 0.02 -12.28
N LEU A 113 7.43 -1.07 -12.98
CA LEU A 113 6.05 -1.45 -13.27
C LEU A 113 5.28 -1.82 -11.98
N SER A 114 5.92 -2.62 -11.12
CA SER A 114 5.36 -2.98 -9.81
C SER A 114 5.16 -1.76 -8.91
N LEU A 115 6.12 -0.82 -8.88
CA LEU A 115 5.99 0.44 -8.14
C LEU A 115 4.79 1.25 -8.62
N LYS A 116 4.67 1.48 -9.93
CA LYS A 116 3.55 2.23 -10.51
C LYS A 116 2.19 1.61 -10.18
N LYS A 117 2.09 0.28 -10.31
CA LYS A 117 0.88 -0.46 -9.98
C LYS A 117 0.46 -0.25 -8.52
N ASN A 118 1.41 -0.36 -7.59
CA ASN A 118 1.10 -0.42 -6.16
C ASN A 118 1.05 0.95 -5.49
N ILE A 119 1.81 1.95 -5.95
CA ILE A 119 1.78 3.32 -5.41
C ILE A 119 0.58 4.09 -5.98
N HIS A 120 0.37 4.08 -7.30
CA HIS A 120 -0.75 4.82 -7.91
C HIS A 120 -2.12 4.21 -7.65
N GLN A 121 -2.21 2.91 -7.38
CA GLN A 121 -3.47 2.30 -6.98
C GLN A 121 -3.99 2.92 -5.67
N LYS A 122 -3.10 3.30 -4.77
CA LYS A 122 -3.42 4.00 -3.53
C LYS A 122 -3.97 5.42 -3.79
N GLU A 123 -3.39 6.15 -4.75
CA GLU A 123 -3.87 7.49 -5.16
C GLU A 123 -5.25 7.42 -5.82
N ILE A 124 -5.46 6.49 -6.75
CA ILE A 124 -6.74 6.33 -7.46
C ILE A 124 -7.86 5.96 -6.49
N VAL A 125 -7.63 5.01 -5.58
CA VAL A 125 -8.64 4.63 -4.57
C VAL A 125 -8.96 5.82 -3.66
N THR A 126 -7.94 6.58 -3.21
CA THR A 126 -8.14 7.75 -2.35
C THR A 126 -8.89 8.87 -3.08
N GLU A 127 -8.54 9.18 -4.34
CA GLU A 127 -9.22 10.20 -5.13
C GLU A 127 -10.66 9.83 -5.47
N VAL A 128 -10.91 8.59 -5.89
CA VAL A 128 -12.27 8.11 -6.20
C VAL A 128 -13.13 8.10 -4.93
N THR A 129 -12.59 7.67 -3.81
CA THR A 129 -13.31 7.65 -2.53
C THR A 129 -13.61 9.07 -2.05
N GLN A 130 -12.63 9.98 -2.05
CA GLN A 130 -12.84 11.38 -1.62
C GLN A 130 -13.83 12.12 -2.53
N SER A 131 -13.73 11.96 -3.85
CA SER A 131 -14.65 12.62 -4.78
C SER A 131 -16.08 12.06 -4.66
N GLY A 132 -16.21 10.75 -4.47
CA GLY A 132 -17.49 10.09 -4.23
C GLY A 132 -18.15 10.57 -2.93
N TYR A 133 -17.40 10.65 -1.84
CA TYR A 133 -17.89 11.18 -0.57
C TYR A 133 -18.32 12.66 -0.68
N GLN A 134 -17.50 13.51 -1.31
CA GLN A 134 -17.84 14.92 -1.48
C GLN A 134 -19.12 15.12 -2.30
N GLN A 135 -19.32 14.36 -3.37
CA GLN A 135 -20.53 14.41 -4.17
C GLN A 135 -21.76 13.95 -3.37
N SER A 136 -21.64 12.84 -2.63
CA SER A 136 -22.73 12.32 -1.79
C SER A 136 -23.10 13.30 -0.67
N TYR A 137 -22.11 13.90 -0.01
CA TYR A 137 -22.35 14.94 1.00
C TYR A 137 -23.03 16.17 0.43
N GLN A 138 -22.60 16.66 -0.74
CA GLN A 138 -23.21 17.80 -1.40
C GLN A 138 -24.66 17.53 -1.79
N GLN A 139 -24.92 16.33 -2.31
CA GLN A 139 -26.27 15.93 -2.70
C GLN A 139 -27.21 15.84 -1.49
N ILE A 140 -26.79 15.20 -0.40
CA ILE A 140 -27.55 15.10 0.84
C ILE A 140 -27.77 16.49 1.46
N ALA A 141 -26.76 17.37 1.46
CA ALA A 141 -26.89 18.73 1.95
C ALA A 141 -27.92 19.55 1.17
N MET A 142 -27.98 19.39 -0.16
CA MET A 142 -28.99 20.01 -1.01
C MET A 142 -30.40 19.47 -0.70
N GLU A 143 -30.55 18.16 -0.57
CA GLU A 143 -31.83 17.52 -0.23
C GLU A 143 -32.33 17.97 1.16
N ILE A 144 -31.43 18.12 2.16
CA ILE A 144 -31.78 18.66 3.48
C ILE A 144 -32.24 20.11 3.38
N ALA A 145 -31.57 20.93 2.55
CA ALA A 145 -31.92 22.35 2.37
C ALA A 145 -33.30 22.52 1.71
N ASP A 146 -33.73 21.55 0.89
CA ASP A 146 -35.03 21.55 0.22
C ASP A 146 -36.17 20.92 1.04
N CYS A 147 -35.87 20.31 2.19
CA CYS A 147 -36.89 19.70 3.08
C CYS A 147 -37.84 20.76 3.61
N ARG A 148 -39.15 20.60 3.30
CA ARG A 148 -40.22 21.51 3.75
C ARG A 148 -41.23 20.85 4.67
N SER A 149 -41.16 19.53 4.79
CA SER A 149 -42.05 18.72 5.63
C SER A 149 -41.28 17.69 6.44
N PHE A 150 -41.94 17.14 7.47
CA PHE A 150 -41.39 16.04 8.26
C PHE A 150 -41.23 14.75 7.45
N ASP A 151 -42.06 14.55 6.42
CA ASP A 151 -41.97 13.39 5.56
C ASP A 151 -40.81 13.49 4.57
N ASP A 152 -40.48 14.68 4.05
CA ASP A 152 -39.27 14.94 3.25
C ASP A 152 -38.03 14.63 4.08
N TRP A 153 -38.02 15.09 5.33
CA TRP A 153 -36.88 14.85 6.24
C TRP A 153 -36.68 13.36 6.55
N LYS A 154 -37.77 12.58 6.73
CA LYS A 154 -37.67 11.13 6.91
C LYS A 154 -37.04 10.43 5.72
N GLU A 155 -37.35 10.85 4.50
CA GLU A 155 -36.82 10.28 3.27
C GLU A 155 -35.31 10.52 3.17
N VAL A 156 -34.86 11.75 3.42
CA VAL A 156 -33.42 12.11 3.45
C VAL A 156 -32.69 11.36 4.55
N TYR A 157 -33.30 11.22 5.73
CA TYR A 157 -32.71 10.47 6.84
C TYR A 157 -32.53 8.98 6.49
N ARG A 158 -33.48 8.34 5.83
CA ARG A 158 -33.35 6.94 5.36
C ARG A 158 -32.18 6.78 4.38
N LYS A 159 -32.02 7.72 3.44
CA LYS A 159 -30.91 7.71 2.50
C LYS A 159 -29.56 7.85 3.22
N LEU A 160 -29.49 8.72 4.22
CA LEU A 160 -28.29 8.95 5.02
C LEU A 160 -27.89 7.70 5.82
N VAL A 161 -28.86 7.04 6.46
CA VAL A 161 -28.62 5.78 7.18
C VAL A 161 -28.21 4.66 6.24
N HIS A 162 -28.82 4.56 5.06
CA HIS A 162 -28.46 3.55 4.06
C HIS A 162 -27.01 3.76 3.57
N TRP A 163 -26.66 4.99 3.32
CA TRP A 163 -25.30 5.37 2.89
C TRP A 163 -24.24 5.10 3.98
N GLU A 164 -24.51 5.39 5.27
CA GLU A 164 -23.63 5.03 6.38
C GLU A 164 -23.42 3.49 6.49
N LEU A 165 -24.47 2.71 6.25
CA LEU A 165 -24.37 1.25 6.23
C LEU A 165 -23.53 0.72 5.06
N GLU A 166 -23.64 1.32 3.89
CA GLU A 166 -22.80 0.98 2.74
C GLU A 166 -21.34 1.30 3.00
N LEU A 167 -21.04 2.45 3.61
CA LEU A 167 -19.69 2.84 4.01
C LEU A 167 -19.08 1.85 5.00
N SER A 168 -19.82 1.49 6.06
CA SER A 168 -19.34 0.56 7.08
C SER A 168 -19.14 -0.86 6.52
N SER A 169 -19.92 -1.27 5.52
CA SER A 169 -19.75 -2.56 4.83
C SER A 169 -18.55 -2.58 3.90
N THR A 170 -18.22 -1.44 3.29
CA THR A 170 -17.06 -1.30 2.40
C THR A 170 -15.77 -1.33 3.21
N ASP A 171 -15.72 -0.68 4.38
CA ASP A 171 -14.59 -0.72 5.30
C ASP A 171 -14.37 -2.13 5.88
N SER A 172 -15.45 -2.86 6.17
CA SER A 172 -15.35 -4.27 6.64
C SER A 172 -14.81 -5.21 5.57
N ASN A 173 -15.15 -5.01 4.31
CA ASN A 173 -14.62 -5.79 3.18
C ASN A 173 -13.16 -5.44 2.84
N MET A 174 -12.68 -4.25 3.21
CA MET A 174 -11.25 -3.90 3.09
C MET A 174 -10.39 -4.54 4.18
N VAL A 175 -10.97 -4.99 5.29
CA VAL A 175 -10.26 -5.66 6.38
C VAL A 175 -10.19 -7.18 6.15
N GLU A 176 -11.06 -7.76 5.32
CA GLU A 176 -11.11 -9.20 5.03
C GLU A 176 -10.45 -9.61 3.68
N MET A 177 -9.91 -8.67 2.90
CA MET A 177 -9.14 -8.93 1.68
C MET A 177 -7.67 -8.61 1.91
#